data_11455839064ebf305aba884b88f75799
#
_entry.id   11455839064ebf305aba884b88f75799
#
_cell.length_a   1.000
_cell.length_b   1.000
_cell.length_c   1.000
_cell.angle_alpha   90.00
_cell.angle_beta   90.00
_cell.angle_gamma   90.00
#
_symmetry.space_group_name_H-M   'P 1'
#
loop_
_entity.id
_entity.type
_entity.pdbx_description
1 polymer ?
#
loop_
_entity_poly.entity_id
_entity_poly.type
_entity_poly.pdbx_seq_one_letter_code
_entity_poly.pdbx_strand_id
1 'polypeptide(L)'
;MAFGKKWWLLLILGVLSIVIGVMALNNPVSATATLVMLFGIWLLFSGIGTIIRALADDTEGSGKVLMIISGALSIILAVIFFNGGIVKDAQLAALFMGITFIFRGMAELVAGLASKGASGRGWAIFMGIITLIAGVITINNPIASLVTITQVMAFFLIILGVMEIIASFQLRGLAKK
;
A
#
# COMPACT_ATOMS: atom_id res chain seq x y z
N MET A 1 -27.25 18.38 1.20
CA MET A 1 -27.32 17.09 1.92
C MET A 1 -27.47 15.91 0.95
N ALA A 2 -26.44 15.62 0.16
CA ALA A 2 -26.48 14.57 -0.89
C ALA A 2 -25.95 13.19 -0.42
N PHE A 3 -25.41 13.09 0.80
CA PHE A 3 -24.79 11.86 1.29
C PHE A 3 -25.79 10.79 1.75
N GLY A 4 -26.98 11.15 2.19
CA GLY A 4 -28.00 10.19 2.66
C GLY A 4 -28.60 9.30 1.58
N LYS A 5 -28.53 9.69 0.30
CA LYS A 5 -29.04 8.87 -0.83
C LYS A 5 -28.07 7.77 -1.29
N LYS A 6 -26.81 7.77 -0.82
CA LYS A 6 -25.76 6.85 -1.31
C LYS A 6 -25.40 5.73 -0.31
N TRP A 7 -26.24 5.48 0.71
CA TRP A 7 -25.99 4.42 1.71
C TRP A 7 -25.79 3.03 1.09
N TRP A 8 -26.47 2.74 -0.02
CA TRP A 8 -26.37 1.48 -0.74
C TRP A 8 -24.97 1.25 -1.37
N LEU A 9 -24.24 2.33 -1.74
CA LEU A 9 -22.87 2.23 -2.24
C LEU A 9 -21.93 1.70 -1.15
N LEU A 10 -22.05 2.21 0.08
CA LEU A 10 -21.27 1.71 1.21
C LEU A 10 -21.62 0.26 1.55
N LEU A 11 -22.86 -0.13 1.41
CA LEU A 11 -23.27 -1.52 1.61
C LEU A 11 -22.64 -2.45 0.58
N ILE A 12 -22.67 -2.07 -0.70
CA ILE A 12 -22.03 -2.85 -1.76
C ILE A 12 -20.51 -2.92 -1.55
N LEU A 13 -19.86 -1.79 -1.23
CA LEU A 13 -18.42 -1.74 -0.96
C LEU A 13 -18.08 -2.64 0.23
N GLY A 14 -18.83 -2.57 1.32
CA GLY A 14 -18.59 -3.40 2.50
C GLY A 14 -18.73 -4.90 2.20
N VAL A 15 -19.75 -5.30 1.45
CA VAL A 15 -19.93 -6.70 1.02
C VAL A 15 -18.77 -7.13 0.12
N LEU A 16 -18.40 -6.31 -0.87
CA LEU A 16 -17.25 -6.58 -1.75
C LEU A 16 -15.95 -6.72 -0.97
N SER A 17 -15.70 -5.81 -0.01
CA SER A 17 -14.51 -5.85 0.85
C SER A 17 -14.42 -7.16 1.64
N ILE A 18 -15.55 -7.62 2.21
CA ILE A 18 -15.59 -8.91 2.93
C ILE A 18 -15.33 -10.07 1.98
N VAL A 19 -16.00 -10.12 0.82
CA VAL A 19 -15.83 -11.20 -0.15
C VAL A 19 -14.38 -11.30 -0.62
N ILE A 20 -13.77 -10.17 -0.99
CA ILE A 20 -12.37 -10.11 -1.43
C ILE A 20 -11.44 -10.53 -0.29
N GLY A 21 -11.67 -10.05 0.94
CA GLY A 21 -10.88 -10.42 2.11
C GLY A 21 -10.94 -11.93 2.41
N VAL A 22 -12.12 -12.54 2.37
CA VAL A 22 -12.29 -13.99 2.57
C VAL A 22 -11.63 -14.79 1.44
N MET A 23 -11.77 -14.37 0.19
CA MET A 23 -11.11 -15.02 -0.94
C MET A 23 -9.58 -14.95 -0.81
N ALA A 24 -9.04 -13.81 -0.36
CA ALA A 24 -7.62 -13.63 -0.15
C ALA A 24 -7.08 -14.47 1.01
N LEU A 25 -7.85 -14.68 2.08
CA LEU A 25 -7.47 -15.59 3.17
C LEU A 25 -7.48 -17.06 2.74
N ASN A 26 -8.44 -17.47 1.90
CA ASN A 26 -8.54 -18.84 1.42
C ASN A 26 -7.41 -19.21 0.44
N ASN A 27 -6.97 -18.24 -0.39
CA ASN A 27 -5.92 -18.44 -1.39
C ASN A 27 -4.89 -17.29 -1.35
N PRO A 28 -4.07 -17.21 -0.28
CA PRO A 28 -3.19 -16.05 -0.08
C PRO A 28 -2.09 -15.95 -1.15
N VAL A 29 -1.64 -17.07 -1.71
CA VAL A 29 -0.63 -17.05 -2.79
C VAL A 29 -1.20 -16.39 -4.05
N SER A 30 -2.41 -16.78 -4.46
CA SER A 30 -3.08 -16.20 -5.63
C SER A 30 -3.44 -14.73 -5.40
N ALA A 31 -3.88 -14.39 -4.19
CA ALA A 31 -4.14 -13.01 -3.81
C ALA A 31 -2.86 -12.15 -3.86
N THR A 32 -1.74 -12.67 -3.36
CA THR A 32 -0.43 -12.01 -3.45
C THR A 32 -0.03 -11.79 -4.91
N ALA A 33 -0.18 -12.79 -5.77
CA ALA A 33 0.11 -12.67 -7.19
C ALA A 33 -0.73 -11.55 -7.86
N THR A 34 -2.02 -11.49 -7.52
CA THR A 34 -2.91 -10.42 -8.02
C THR A 34 -2.46 -9.03 -7.53
N LEU A 35 -2.11 -8.90 -6.25
CA LEU A 35 -1.62 -7.63 -5.70
C LEU A 35 -0.31 -7.19 -6.36
N VAL A 36 0.62 -8.11 -6.61
CA VAL A 36 1.88 -7.83 -7.30
C VAL A 36 1.62 -7.36 -8.74
N MET A 37 0.70 -8.01 -9.44
CA MET A 37 0.30 -7.59 -10.79
C MET A 37 -0.34 -6.20 -10.81
N LEU A 38 -1.26 -5.92 -9.87
CA LEU A 38 -1.87 -4.59 -9.71
C LEU A 38 -0.83 -3.52 -9.37
N PHE A 39 0.19 -3.88 -8.57
CA PHE A 39 1.29 -2.98 -8.25
C PHE A 39 2.12 -2.64 -9.50
N GLY A 40 2.40 -3.62 -10.37
CA GLY A 40 3.06 -3.38 -11.66
C GLY A 40 2.26 -2.42 -12.56
N ILE A 41 0.94 -2.63 -12.65
CA ILE A 41 0.04 -1.73 -13.39
C ILE A 41 0.07 -0.33 -12.78
N TRP A 42 0.00 -0.21 -11.46
CA TRP A 42 0.09 1.07 -10.77
C TRP A 42 1.41 1.79 -11.02
N LEU A 43 2.54 1.07 -11.00
CA LEU A 43 3.86 1.62 -11.32
C LEU A 43 3.90 2.19 -12.74
N LEU A 44 3.30 1.51 -13.70
CA LEU A 44 3.23 1.97 -15.09
C LEU A 44 2.48 3.30 -15.19
N PHE A 45 1.25 3.36 -14.67
CA PHE A 45 0.44 4.57 -14.70
C PHE A 45 1.05 5.72 -13.88
N SER A 46 1.62 5.41 -12.72
CA SER A 46 2.31 6.38 -11.86
C SER A 46 3.54 6.96 -12.56
N GLY A 47 4.34 6.12 -13.22
CA GLY A 47 5.51 6.54 -13.98
C GLY A 47 5.14 7.46 -15.14
N ILE A 48 4.14 7.07 -15.96
CA ILE A 48 3.62 7.90 -17.05
C ILE A 48 3.10 9.24 -16.52
N GLY A 49 2.27 9.21 -15.47
CA GLY A 49 1.72 10.42 -14.85
C GLY A 49 2.79 11.34 -14.26
N THR A 50 3.90 10.78 -13.76
CA THR A 50 5.03 11.58 -13.24
C THR A 50 5.78 12.26 -14.37
N ILE A 51 6.01 11.58 -15.51
CA ILE A 51 6.63 12.18 -16.69
C ILE A 51 5.75 13.27 -17.28
N ILE A 52 4.45 13.02 -17.43
CA ILE A 52 3.50 14.03 -17.93
C ILE A 52 3.53 15.27 -17.04
N ARG A 53 3.50 15.12 -15.71
CA ARG A 53 3.61 16.25 -14.79
C ARG A 53 4.93 16.99 -14.92
N ALA A 54 6.05 16.27 -15.04
CA ALA A 54 7.36 16.88 -15.22
C ALA A 54 7.45 17.70 -16.51
N LEU A 55 6.71 17.32 -17.57
CA LEU A 55 6.67 18.04 -18.83
C LEU A 55 5.69 19.22 -18.81
N ALA A 56 4.59 19.09 -18.05
CA ALA A 56 3.53 20.10 -17.94
C ALA A 56 3.82 21.20 -16.92
N ASP A 57 4.61 20.91 -15.88
CA ASP A 57 4.98 21.88 -14.84
C ASP A 57 6.14 22.77 -15.33
N ASP A 58 6.03 24.07 -15.07
CA ASP A 58 7.11 25.05 -15.28
C ASP A 58 8.25 24.94 -14.25
N THR A 59 8.35 23.81 -13.57
CA THR A 59 9.44 23.55 -12.62
C THR A 59 10.76 23.52 -13.37
N GLU A 60 11.57 24.55 -13.20
CA GLU A 60 12.90 24.64 -13.81
C GLU A 60 13.96 23.94 -12.95
N GLY A 61 14.97 23.36 -13.58
CA GLY A 61 16.18 22.85 -12.93
C GLY A 61 16.14 21.39 -12.51
N SER A 62 16.85 21.08 -11.42
CA SER A 62 17.09 19.71 -10.93
C SER A 62 15.81 18.94 -10.57
N GLY A 63 14.74 19.62 -10.18
CA GLY A 63 13.46 18.99 -9.84
C GLY A 63 12.79 18.29 -11.02
N LYS A 64 12.78 18.94 -12.19
CA LYS A 64 12.23 18.38 -13.44
C LYS A 64 12.98 17.12 -13.87
N VAL A 65 14.31 17.16 -13.81
CA VAL A 65 15.17 16.03 -14.17
C VAL A 65 14.91 14.84 -13.24
N LEU A 66 14.81 15.07 -11.93
CA LEU A 66 14.51 14.02 -10.93
C LEU A 66 13.12 13.39 -11.17
N MET A 67 12.11 14.19 -11.52
CA MET A 67 10.77 13.68 -11.84
C MET A 67 10.80 12.81 -13.11
N ILE A 68 11.53 13.21 -14.15
CA ILE A 68 11.66 12.43 -15.39
C ILE A 68 12.40 11.11 -15.10
N ILE A 69 13.51 11.16 -14.36
CA ILE A 69 14.27 9.97 -13.99
C ILE A 69 13.40 9.01 -13.14
N SER A 70 12.69 9.52 -12.14
CA SER A 70 11.83 8.69 -11.28
C SER A 70 10.66 8.08 -12.06
N GLY A 71 10.05 8.82 -12.97
CA GLY A 71 8.99 8.32 -13.84
C GLY A 71 9.49 7.26 -14.83
N ALA A 72 10.65 7.49 -15.44
CA ALA A 72 11.28 6.51 -16.33
C ALA A 72 11.66 5.23 -15.57
N LEU A 73 12.23 5.35 -14.38
CA LEU A 73 12.57 4.21 -13.53
C LEU A 73 11.31 3.41 -13.15
N SER A 74 10.21 4.08 -12.82
CA SER A 74 8.93 3.42 -12.51
C SER A 74 8.39 2.63 -13.72
N ILE A 75 8.51 3.16 -14.93
CA ILE A 75 8.09 2.47 -16.16
C ILE A 75 9.00 1.26 -16.43
N ILE A 76 10.31 1.41 -16.30
CA ILE A 76 11.27 0.30 -16.47
C ILE A 76 10.95 -0.83 -15.49
N LEU A 77 10.70 -0.49 -14.24
CA LEU A 77 10.30 -1.46 -13.21
C LEU A 77 8.98 -2.15 -13.57
N ALA A 78 7.97 -1.40 -14.05
CA ALA A 78 6.72 -1.97 -14.50
C ALA A 78 6.92 -2.99 -15.63
N VAL A 79 7.74 -2.67 -16.63
CA VAL A 79 8.08 -3.60 -17.73
C VAL A 79 8.78 -4.85 -17.21
N ILE A 80 9.70 -4.72 -16.26
CA ILE A 80 10.36 -5.87 -15.63
C ILE A 80 9.32 -6.74 -14.91
N PHE A 81 8.37 -6.14 -14.19
CA PHE A 81 7.27 -6.84 -13.50
C PHE A 81 6.37 -7.65 -14.47
N PHE A 82 6.17 -7.18 -15.69
CA PHE A 82 5.36 -7.91 -16.67
C PHE A 82 6.13 -9.02 -17.41
N ASN A 83 7.46 -8.97 -17.43
CA ASN A 83 8.31 -9.94 -18.13
C ASN A 83 8.93 -10.99 -17.21
N GLY A 84 8.94 -10.78 -15.90
CA GLY A 84 9.65 -11.62 -14.94
C GLY A 84 8.93 -12.92 -14.55
N GLY A 85 7.61 -12.95 -14.68
CA GLY A 85 6.74 -14.00 -14.15
C GLY A 85 6.49 -13.85 -12.64
N ILE A 86 5.34 -14.36 -12.18
CA ILE A 86 4.75 -14.10 -10.85
C ILE A 86 5.74 -14.23 -9.67
N VAL A 87 6.61 -15.26 -9.71
CA VAL A 87 7.56 -15.51 -8.62
C VAL A 87 8.68 -14.47 -8.58
N LYS A 88 9.26 -14.13 -9.73
CA LYS A 88 10.32 -13.11 -9.82
C LYS A 88 9.77 -11.72 -9.49
N ASP A 89 8.57 -11.42 -9.96
CA ASP A 89 7.89 -10.16 -9.71
C ASP A 89 7.58 -10.00 -8.21
N ALA A 90 7.12 -11.07 -7.55
CA ALA A 90 6.92 -11.10 -6.11
C ALA A 90 8.24 -10.89 -5.34
N GLN A 91 9.35 -11.51 -5.77
CA GLN A 91 10.66 -11.31 -5.15
C GLN A 91 11.13 -9.86 -5.28
N LEU A 92 10.98 -9.24 -6.47
CA LEU A 92 11.32 -7.85 -6.68
C LEU A 92 10.45 -6.92 -5.83
N ALA A 93 9.14 -7.13 -5.79
CA ALA A 93 8.21 -6.36 -4.97
C ALA A 93 8.61 -6.43 -3.48
N ALA A 94 8.92 -7.62 -2.98
CA ALA A 94 9.37 -7.82 -1.62
C ALA A 94 10.70 -7.12 -1.32
N LEU A 95 11.65 -7.13 -2.25
CA LEU A 95 12.92 -6.41 -2.09
C LEU A 95 12.68 -4.90 -1.95
N PHE A 96 11.87 -4.31 -2.83
CA PHE A 96 11.51 -2.88 -2.72
C PHE A 96 10.80 -2.56 -1.41
N MET A 97 9.85 -3.41 -1.01
CA MET A 97 9.13 -3.25 0.25
C MET A 97 10.07 -3.37 1.46
N GLY A 98 10.95 -4.37 1.47
CA GLY A 98 11.94 -4.58 2.53
C GLY A 98 12.91 -3.41 2.66
N ILE A 99 13.45 -2.91 1.54
CA ILE A 99 14.30 -1.72 1.52
C ILE A 99 13.54 -0.50 2.05
N THR A 100 12.30 -0.30 1.61
CA THR A 100 11.44 0.80 2.09
C THR A 100 11.18 0.71 3.59
N PHE A 101 10.93 -0.49 4.13
CA PHE A 101 10.76 -0.71 5.56
C PHE A 101 12.04 -0.41 6.34
N ILE A 102 13.23 -0.76 5.83
CA ILE A 102 14.50 -0.43 6.47
C ILE A 102 14.68 1.08 6.56
N PHE A 103 14.52 1.81 5.44
CA PHE A 103 14.65 3.26 5.43
C PHE A 103 13.62 3.95 6.34
N ARG A 104 12.38 3.50 6.29
CA ARG A 104 11.31 4.02 7.15
C ARG A 104 11.58 3.74 8.62
N GLY A 105 11.98 2.52 8.98
CA GLY A 105 12.33 2.14 10.35
C GLY A 105 13.52 2.94 10.87
N MET A 106 14.54 3.20 10.05
CA MET A 106 15.64 4.09 10.41
C MET A 106 15.16 5.53 10.64
N ALA A 107 14.32 6.05 9.77
CA ALA A 107 13.77 7.40 9.92
C ALA A 107 12.92 7.53 11.21
N GLU A 108 12.07 6.55 11.52
CA GLU A 108 11.26 6.50 12.73
C GLU A 108 12.14 6.41 13.99
N LEU A 109 13.23 5.62 13.96
CA LEU A 109 14.20 5.54 15.05
C LEU A 109 14.92 6.89 15.28
N VAL A 110 15.43 7.48 14.21
CA VAL A 110 16.11 8.80 14.30
C VAL A 110 15.16 9.85 14.84
N ALA A 111 13.92 9.90 14.32
CA ALA A 111 12.90 10.82 14.82
C ALA A 111 12.57 10.59 16.29
N GLY A 112 12.42 9.33 16.71
CA GLY A 112 12.16 8.98 18.11
C GLY A 112 13.33 9.32 19.04
N LEU A 113 14.58 9.13 18.60
CA LEU A 113 15.77 9.47 19.38
C LEU A 113 15.98 10.99 19.49
N ALA A 114 15.68 11.73 18.40
CA ALA A 114 15.81 13.19 18.36
C ALA A 114 14.74 13.90 19.21
N SER A 115 13.56 13.32 19.37
CA SER A 115 12.41 13.91 20.07
C SER A 115 12.54 13.80 21.60
N LYS A 116 13.55 14.45 22.20
CA LYS A 116 13.74 14.46 23.66
C LYS A 116 12.56 15.14 24.36
N GLY A 117 11.86 14.39 25.25
CA GLY A 117 10.74 14.93 26.05
C GLY A 117 9.38 14.95 25.34
N ALA A 118 9.26 14.56 24.08
CA ALA A 118 7.98 14.51 23.39
C ALA A 118 7.13 13.29 23.83
N SER A 119 5.83 13.50 23.97
CA SER A 119 4.85 12.43 24.16
C SER A 119 4.86 11.53 22.91
N GLY A 120 4.99 10.19 23.11
CA GLY A 120 5.03 9.23 22.00
C GLY A 120 6.45 8.83 21.52
N ARG A 121 7.53 9.39 22.09
CA ARG A 121 8.90 9.01 21.76
C ARG A 121 9.16 7.51 21.83
N GLY A 122 8.73 6.87 22.94
CA GLY A 122 8.90 5.44 23.13
C GLY A 122 8.17 4.62 22.06
N TRP A 123 7.00 5.07 21.65
CA TRP A 123 6.22 4.43 20.58
C TRP A 123 6.91 4.55 19.21
N ALA A 124 7.47 5.71 18.88
CA ALA A 124 8.23 5.90 17.63
C ALA A 124 9.47 5.01 17.57
N ILE A 125 10.24 4.91 18.68
CA ILE A 125 11.41 4.02 18.77
C ILE A 125 10.98 2.56 18.61
N PHE A 126 9.94 2.14 19.33
CA PHE A 126 9.40 0.77 19.27
C PHE A 126 8.96 0.41 17.84
N MET A 127 8.18 1.28 17.19
CA MET A 127 7.75 1.09 15.80
C MET A 127 8.91 1.08 14.82
N GLY A 128 9.90 1.96 15.00
CA GLY A 128 11.10 2.00 14.18
C GLY A 128 11.88 0.69 14.24
N ILE A 129 12.04 0.09 15.42
CA ILE A 129 12.70 -1.22 15.57
C ILE A 129 11.89 -2.32 14.89
N ILE A 130 10.58 -2.38 15.10
CA ILE A 130 9.70 -3.39 14.47
C ILE A 130 9.77 -3.26 12.95
N THR A 131 9.68 -2.04 12.42
CA THR A 131 9.70 -1.79 10.97
C THR A 131 11.04 -2.18 10.37
N LEU A 132 12.17 -1.94 11.07
CA LEU A 132 13.50 -2.39 10.65
C LEU A 132 13.59 -3.92 10.58
N ILE A 133 13.15 -4.60 11.64
CA ILE A 133 13.16 -6.07 11.69
C ILE A 133 12.28 -6.63 10.59
N ALA A 134 11.09 -6.06 10.38
CA ALA A 134 10.18 -6.45 9.30
C ALA A 134 10.84 -6.29 7.92
N GLY A 135 11.59 -5.22 7.70
CA GLY A 135 12.35 -5.00 6.46
C GLY A 135 13.40 -6.07 6.22
N VAL A 136 14.19 -6.42 7.23
CA VAL A 136 15.20 -7.48 7.15
C VAL A 136 14.54 -8.84 6.88
N ILE A 137 13.46 -9.19 7.56
CA ILE A 137 12.74 -10.44 7.36
C ILE A 137 12.18 -10.49 5.92
N THR A 138 11.65 -9.37 5.42
CA THR A 138 11.07 -9.29 4.07
C THR A 138 12.13 -9.54 2.99
N ILE A 139 13.35 -9.04 3.16
CA ILE A 139 14.45 -9.29 2.22
C ILE A 139 14.91 -10.74 2.25
N ASN A 140 14.99 -11.34 3.44
CA ASN A 140 15.45 -12.73 3.59
C ASN A 140 14.41 -13.77 3.15
N ASN A 141 13.12 -13.48 3.31
CA ASN A 141 12.01 -14.39 2.97
C ASN A 141 10.94 -13.67 2.14
N PRO A 142 11.25 -13.27 0.89
CA PRO A 142 10.42 -12.36 0.12
C PRO A 142 9.01 -12.88 -0.11
N ILE A 143 8.86 -14.12 -0.55
CA ILE A 143 7.54 -14.70 -0.87
C ILE A 143 6.70 -14.90 0.40
N ALA A 144 7.29 -15.48 1.46
CA ALA A 144 6.59 -15.72 2.71
C ALA A 144 6.13 -14.40 3.35
N SER A 145 6.96 -13.37 3.30
CA SER A 145 6.61 -12.04 3.83
C SER A 145 5.46 -11.39 3.07
N LEU A 146 5.47 -11.44 1.73
CA LEU A 146 4.35 -10.92 0.93
C LEU A 146 3.06 -11.67 1.20
N VAL A 147 3.10 -13.00 1.29
CA VAL A 147 1.93 -13.81 1.63
C VAL A 147 1.39 -13.41 3.01
N THR A 148 2.27 -13.26 4.00
CA THR A 148 1.88 -12.82 5.36
C THR A 148 1.26 -11.43 5.35
N ILE A 149 1.86 -10.47 4.64
CA ILE A 149 1.32 -9.12 4.51
C ILE A 149 -0.05 -9.16 3.83
N THR A 150 -0.21 -9.98 2.79
CA THR A 150 -1.49 -10.17 2.09
C THR A 150 -2.57 -10.71 3.03
N GLN A 151 -2.23 -11.69 3.88
CA GLN A 151 -3.17 -12.24 4.88
C GLN A 151 -3.58 -11.18 5.91
N VAL A 152 -2.63 -10.39 6.41
CA VAL A 152 -2.93 -9.28 7.34
C VAL A 152 -3.83 -8.25 6.66
N MET A 153 -3.53 -7.86 5.43
CA MET A 153 -4.37 -6.94 4.65
C MET A 153 -5.78 -7.51 4.42
N ALA A 154 -5.89 -8.79 4.10
CA ALA A 154 -7.17 -9.47 3.91
C ALA A 154 -8.02 -9.46 5.19
N PHE A 155 -7.40 -9.68 6.35
CA PHE A 155 -8.08 -9.57 7.64
C PHE A 155 -8.59 -8.15 7.91
N PHE A 156 -7.75 -7.13 7.68
CA PHE A 156 -8.18 -5.73 7.79
C PHE A 156 -9.30 -5.39 6.79
N LEU A 157 -9.26 -5.94 5.59
CA LEU A 157 -10.30 -5.70 4.58
C LEU A 157 -11.67 -6.25 5.03
N ILE A 158 -11.69 -7.39 5.72
CA ILE A 158 -12.93 -7.93 6.33
C ILE A 158 -13.44 -7.00 7.42
N ILE A 159 -12.56 -6.52 8.31
CA ILE A 159 -12.95 -5.60 9.39
C ILE A 159 -13.52 -4.30 8.79
N LEU A 160 -12.83 -3.72 7.80
CA LEU A 160 -13.30 -2.51 7.11
C LEU A 160 -14.65 -2.74 6.43
N GLY A 161 -14.84 -3.88 5.77
CA GLY A 161 -16.11 -4.22 5.13
C GLY A 161 -17.27 -4.33 6.14
N VAL A 162 -17.01 -4.89 7.32
CA VAL A 162 -18.00 -4.92 8.41
C VAL A 162 -18.33 -3.50 8.87
N MET A 163 -17.32 -2.66 9.07
CA MET A 163 -17.52 -1.24 9.46
C MET A 163 -18.31 -0.46 8.40
N GLU A 164 -18.03 -0.66 7.12
CA GLU A 164 -18.76 -0.03 6.00
C GLU A 164 -20.22 -0.45 5.98
N ILE A 165 -20.53 -1.73 6.23
CA ILE A 165 -21.90 -2.23 6.34
C ILE A 165 -22.62 -1.55 7.52
N ILE A 166 -21.99 -1.48 8.69
CA ILE A 166 -22.55 -0.81 9.87
C ILE A 166 -22.81 0.67 9.57
N ALA A 167 -21.84 1.37 8.98
CA ALA A 167 -21.97 2.78 8.58
C ALA A 167 -23.10 2.99 7.57
N SER A 168 -23.28 2.06 6.62
CA SER A 168 -24.38 2.09 5.65
C SER A 168 -25.76 2.09 6.33
N PHE A 169 -25.97 1.23 7.34
CA PHE A 169 -27.24 1.19 8.09
C PHE A 169 -27.45 2.46 8.91
N GLN A 170 -26.41 3.03 9.50
CA GLN A 170 -26.51 4.30 10.24
C GLN A 170 -26.91 5.46 9.31
N LEU A 171 -26.30 5.56 8.12
CA LEU A 171 -26.65 6.58 7.14
C LEU A 171 -28.06 6.43 6.61
N ARG A 172 -28.54 5.18 6.44
CA ARG A 172 -29.94 4.92 6.05
C ARG A 172 -30.92 5.43 7.11
N GLY A 173 -30.59 5.28 8.41
CA GLY A 173 -31.41 5.79 9.51
C GLY A 173 -31.51 7.32 9.51
N LEU A 174 -30.41 8.01 9.19
CA LEU A 174 -30.37 9.47 9.10
C LEU A 174 -31.10 10.03 7.85
N ALA A 175 -31.16 9.27 6.77
CA ALA A 175 -31.85 9.67 5.54
C ALA A 175 -33.39 9.57 5.63
N LYS A 176 -33.92 8.93 6.66
CA LYS A 176 -35.38 8.79 6.92
C LYS A 176 -35.94 9.85 7.86
N LYS A 177 -35.08 10.68 8.46
CA LYS A 177 -35.44 11.86 9.26
C LYS A 177 -35.35 13.11 8.39
#